data_3ad2ce6f043a677a0fdea95650f52ce4
#
_entry.id   3ad2ce6f043a677a0fdea95650f52ce4
#
_cell.length_a   1.000
_cell.length_b   1.000
_cell.length_c   1.000
_cell.angle_alpha   90.00
_cell.angle_beta   90.00
_cell.angle_gamma   90.00
#
_symmetry.space_group_name_H-M   'P 1'
#
loop_
_entity.id
_entity.type
_entity.pdbx_description
1 polymer ?
#
loop_
_entity_poly.entity_id
_entity_poly.type
_entity_poly.pdbx_seq_one_letter_code
_entity_poly.pdbx_strand_id
1 'polypeptide(L)'
;MIPALAFAAAALAIVIRLSLLAALQASGSRHPVRDAVSDYGVGPSRARFESMSLAATAGWWLLALGTWIGYPTWSDRTFATVALAAIGVTTALLRFFPTDLPGTRRTATGLVHYALAITQFALTYSVMGNLVRLLGGAELTVLHIATLVGLAGLCLWLVPALQRRLPVFGLMERVFLISSALFYLDVAVRSAAHLA
;
A
#
# COMPACT_ATOMS: atom_id res chain seq x y z
N MET A 1 -21.78 5.05 14.58
CA MET A 1 -21.53 3.59 14.80
C MET A 1 -21.03 2.86 13.55
N ILE A 2 -21.78 2.72 12.45
CA ILE A 2 -21.33 1.95 11.27
C ILE A 2 -19.99 2.45 10.67
N PRO A 3 -19.79 3.78 10.41
CA PRO A 3 -18.52 4.23 9.87
C PRO A 3 -17.34 4.02 10.82
N ALA A 4 -17.54 4.21 12.14
CA ALA A 4 -16.51 3.94 13.13
C ALA A 4 -16.07 2.46 13.13
N LEU A 5 -17.01 1.53 13.02
CA LEU A 5 -16.73 0.10 12.91
C LEU A 5 -15.98 -0.24 11.61
N ALA A 6 -16.33 0.39 10.48
CA ALA A 6 -15.60 0.19 9.22
C ALA A 6 -14.14 0.64 9.33
N PHE A 7 -13.89 1.80 9.94
CA PHE A 7 -12.53 2.28 10.17
C PHE A 7 -11.76 1.42 11.18
N ALA A 8 -12.39 0.97 12.27
CA ALA A 8 -11.76 0.07 13.23
C ALA A 8 -11.37 -1.27 12.58
N ALA A 9 -12.25 -1.84 11.76
CA ALA A 9 -11.96 -3.05 11.00
C ALA A 9 -10.85 -2.83 9.95
N ALA A 10 -10.80 -1.64 9.32
CA ALA A 10 -9.71 -1.27 8.43
C ALA A 10 -8.37 -1.19 9.18
N ALA A 11 -8.35 -0.57 10.36
CA ALA A 11 -7.16 -0.51 11.21
C ALA A 11 -6.65 -1.92 11.55
N LEU A 12 -7.53 -2.82 11.95
CA LEU A 12 -7.18 -4.23 12.23
C LEU A 12 -6.59 -4.92 10.98
N ALA A 13 -7.20 -4.75 9.82
CA ALA A 13 -6.72 -5.32 8.57
C ALA A 13 -5.31 -4.79 8.20
N ILE A 14 -5.05 -3.50 8.42
CA ILE A 14 -3.73 -2.89 8.20
C ILE A 14 -2.70 -3.45 9.18
N VAL A 15 -3.04 -3.63 10.46
CA VAL A 15 -2.15 -4.25 11.45
C VAL A 15 -1.81 -5.69 11.07
N ILE A 16 -2.81 -6.48 10.64
CA ILE A 16 -2.58 -7.86 10.14
C ILE A 16 -1.63 -7.84 8.94
N ARG A 17 -1.86 -6.92 7.96
CA ARG A 17 -0.97 -6.76 6.81
C ARG A 17 0.47 -6.46 7.23
N LEU A 18 0.69 -5.51 8.14
CA LEU A 18 2.02 -5.14 8.63
C LEU A 18 2.69 -6.28 9.39
N SER A 19 1.95 -7.02 10.20
CA SER A 19 2.45 -8.20 10.92
C SER A 19 2.88 -9.31 9.96
N LEU A 20 2.11 -9.56 8.90
CA LEU A 20 2.45 -10.53 7.86
C LEU A 20 3.67 -10.08 7.04
N LEU A 21 3.79 -8.77 6.75
CA LEU A 21 5.00 -8.21 6.12
C LEU A 21 6.22 -8.40 7.01
N ALA A 22 6.13 -8.11 8.30
CA ALA A 22 7.22 -8.33 9.25
C ALA A 22 7.63 -9.81 9.31
N ALA A 23 6.67 -10.73 9.34
CA ALA A 23 6.92 -12.16 9.32
C ALA A 23 7.58 -12.65 8.01
N LEU A 24 7.22 -12.06 6.86
CA LEU A 24 7.89 -12.31 5.57
C LEU A 24 9.33 -11.82 5.59
N GLN A 25 9.57 -10.64 6.14
CA GLN A 25 10.93 -10.08 6.29
C GLN A 25 11.80 -10.95 7.21
N ALA A 26 11.24 -11.36 8.36
CA ALA A 26 11.94 -12.20 9.32
C ALA A 26 12.32 -13.59 8.77
N SER A 27 11.65 -14.05 7.70
CA SER A 27 12.00 -15.32 7.05
C SER A 27 13.37 -15.31 6.36
N GLY A 28 13.95 -14.13 6.11
CA GLY A 28 15.25 -13.97 5.46
C GLY A 28 15.32 -14.43 4.00
N SER A 29 14.19 -14.83 3.42
CA SER A 29 14.16 -15.42 2.07
C SER A 29 14.36 -14.40 0.94
N ARG A 30 14.32 -13.11 1.25
CA ARG A 30 14.55 -11.98 0.32
C ARG A 30 15.39 -10.90 1.00
N HIS A 31 16.28 -10.28 0.23
CA HIS A 31 17.14 -9.22 0.75
C HIS A 31 16.36 -7.90 0.89
N PRO A 32 16.25 -7.28 2.09
CA PRO A 32 15.33 -6.17 2.33
C PRO A 32 15.64 -4.90 1.54
N VAL A 33 16.89 -4.71 1.12
CA VAL A 33 17.30 -3.51 0.38
C VAL A 33 17.15 -3.68 -1.13
N ARG A 34 17.42 -4.90 -1.64
CA ARG A 34 17.50 -5.17 -3.08
C ARG A 34 16.21 -5.73 -3.65
N ASP A 35 15.63 -6.72 -2.94
CA ASP A 35 14.52 -7.51 -3.48
C ASP A 35 13.18 -6.83 -3.18
N ALA A 36 12.29 -6.85 -4.16
CA ALA A 36 10.94 -6.32 -4.01
C ALA A 36 10.13 -7.10 -2.97
N VAL A 37 9.16 -6.42 -2.35
CA VAL A 37 8.16 -7.09 -1.49
C VAL A 37 7.29 -8.03 -2.32
N SER A 38 7.00 -7.64 -3.56
CA SER A 38 6.24 -8.50 -4.49
C SER A 38 6.95 -9.82 -4.84
N ASP A 39 8.28 -9.91 -4.68
CA ASP A 39 9.04 -11.15 -4.91
C ASP A 39 8.70 -12.27 -3.90
N TYR A 40 8.13 -11.90 -2.73
CA TYR A 40 7.57 -12.90 -1.79
C TYR A 40 6.33 -13.63 -2.38
N GLY A 41 5.67 -13.05 -3.39
CA GLY A 41 4.55 -13.66 -4.10
C GLY A 41 4.94 -14.84 -5.01
N VAL A 42 6.25 -15.14 -5.11
CA VAL A 42 6.78 -16.23 -5.93
C VAL A 42 7.55 -17.22 -5.06
N GLY A 43 7.26 -18.52 -5.22
CA GLY A 43 7.93 -19.60 -4.49
C GLY A 43 7.33 -19.88 -3.10
N PRO A 44 8.12 -20.38 -2.12
CA PRO A 44 7.60 -20.91 -0.85
C PRO A 44 6.87 -19.88 0.05
N SER A 45 7.19 -18.59 -0.09
CA SER A 45 6.56 -17.51 0.68
C SER A 45 5.18 -17.08 0.16
N ARG A 46 4.75 -17.60 -1.02
CA ARG A 46 3.55 -17.17 -1.75
C ARG A 46 2.29 -17.18 -0.89
N ALA A 47 2.02 -18.26 -0.17
CA ALA A 47 0.80 -18.36 0.63
C ALA A 47 0.69 -17.25 1.70
N ARG A 48 1.82 -16.93 2.36
CA ARG A 48 1.87 -15.84 3.36
C ARG A 48 1.72 -14.47 2.70
N PHE A 49 2.33 -14.27 1.53
CA PHE A 49 2.18 -13.06 0.74
C PHE A 49 0.73 -12.88 0.28
N GLU A 50 0.05 -13.93 -0.15
CA GLU A 50 -1.36 -13.91 -0.53
C GLU A 50 -2.27 -13.55 0.66
N SER A 51 -1.98 -14.08 1.86
CA SER A 51 -2.70 -13.69 3.08
C SER A 51 -2.50 -12.21 3.42
N MET A 52 -1.27 -11.69 3.26
CA MET A 52 -0.96 -10.27 3.40
C MET A 52 -1.74 -9.40 2.40
N SER A 53 -1.81 -9.84 1.15
CA SER A 53 -2.56 -9.17 0.07
C SER A 53 -4.06 -9.17 0.33
N LEU A 54 -4.62 -10.26 0.87
CA LEU A 54 -6.03 -10.33 1.27
C LEU A 54 -6.35 -9.34 2.39
N ALA A 55 -5.51 -9.30 3.43
CA ALA A 55 -5.67 -8.32 4.52
C ALA A 55 -5.59 -6.88 3.98
N ALA A 56 -4.64 -6.59 3.07
CA ALA A 56 -4.55 -5.29 2.42
C ALA A 56 -5.81 -4.95 1.61
N THR A 57 -6.32 -5.88 0.81
CA THR A 57 -7.54 -5.71 0.02
C THR A 57 -8.74 -5.37 0.90
N ALA A 58 -8.94 -6.13 1.98
CA ALA A 58 -10.00 -5.89 2.95
C ALA A 58 -9.86 -4.50 3.59
N GLY A 59 -8.64 -4.12 4.00
CA GLY A 59 -8.34 -2.81 4.57
C GLY A 59 -8.72 -1.66 3.64
N TRP A 60 -8.38 -1.75 2.35
CA TRP A 60 -8.72 -0.73 1.36
C TRP A 60 -10.22 -0.56 1.16
N TRP A 61 -10.97 -1.64 1.05
CA TRP A 61 -12.42 -1.56 0.88
C TRP A 61 -13.13 -1.07 2.13
N LEU A 62 -12.64 -1.43 3.33
CA LEU A 62 -13.16 -0.92 4.59
C LEU A 62 -12.87 0.58 4.76
N LEU A 63 -11.69 1.05 4.36
CA LEU A 63 -11.38 2.49 4.30
C LEU A 63 -12.30 3.20 3.32
N ALA A 64 -12.53 2.65 2.13
CA ALA A 64 -13.45 3.22 1.14
C ALA A 64 -14.88 3.33 1.71
N LEU A 65 -15.38 2.27 2.32
CA LEU A 65 -16.70 2.24 2.95
C LEU A 65 -16.81 3.26 4.10
N GLY A 66 -15.82 3.26 5.00
CA GLY A 66 -15.76 4.20 6.12
C GLY A 66 -15.74 5.65 5.65
N THR A 67 -14.93 5.94 4.61
CA THR A 67 -14.85 7.29 4.01
C THR A 67 -16.18 7.71 3.40
N TRP A 68 -16.83 6.82 2.65
CA TRP A 68 -18.11 7.11 2.01
C TRP A 68 -19.21 7.44 3.02
N ILE A 69 -19.31 6.67 4.09
CA ILE A 69 -20.38 6.82 5.07
C ILE A 69 -20.04 7.90 6.12
N GLY A 70 -18.76 7.97 6.53
CA GLY A 70 -18.32 8.80 7.65
C GLY A 70 -18.17 10.29 7.34
N TYR A 71 -17.92 10.63 6.08
CA TYR A 71 -17.65 12.02 5.68
C TYR A 71 -18.58 12.53 4.57
N PRO A 72 -19.92 12.55 4.79
CA PRO A 72 -20.91 12.84 3.75
C PRO A 72 -20.80 14.24 3.13
N THR A 73 -20.27 15.21 3.87
CA THR A 73 -20.14 16.62 3.43
C THR A 73 -18.75 16.99 2.90
N TRP A 74 -17.80 16.04 2.93
CA TRP A 74 -16.45 16.30 2.45
C TRP A 74 -16.40 16.38 0.91
N SER A 75 -15.85 17.47 0.38
CA SER A 75 -15.80 17.72 -1.08
C SER A 75 -15.07 16.64 -1.86
N ASP A 76 -13.96 16.12 -1.30
CA ASP A 76 -13.12 15.11 -1.96
C ASP A 76 -13.60 13.66 -1.69
N ARG A 77 -14.73 13.47 -0.98
CA ARG A 77 -15.27 12.16 -0.59
C ARG A 77 -15.36 11.17 -1.74
N THR A 78 -15.98 11.59 -2.84
CA THR A 78 -16.20 10.72 -4.01
C THR A 78 -14.87 10.27 -4.60
N PHE A 79 -13.94 11.21 -4.82
CA PHE A 79 -12.62 10.88 -5.33
C PHE A 79 -11.88 9.92 -4.39
N ALA A 80 -11.81 10.23 -3.10
CA ALA A 80 -11.11 9.39 -2.13
C ALA A 80 -11.71 7.99 -2.04
N THR A 81 -13.05 7.88 -2.00
CA THR A 81 -13.74 6.58 -1.94
C THR A 81 -13.46 5.74 -3.19
N VAL A 82 -13.61 6.33 -4.39
CA VAL A 82 -13.37 5.60 -5.65
C VAL A 82 -11.91 5.18 -5.76
N ALA A 83 -10.98 6.06 -5.42
CA ALA A 83 -9.55 5.75 -5.44
C ALA A 83 -9.20 4.63 -4.45
N LEU A 84 -9.68 4.68 -3.19
CA LEU A 84 -9.47 3.63 -2.19
C LEU A 84 -10.07 2.28 -2.65
N ALA A 85 -11.27 2.30 -3.23
CA ALA A 85 -11.88 1.09 -3.78
C ALA A 85 -11.06 0.54 -4.95
N ALA A 86 -10.55 1.38 -5.85
CA ALA A 86 -9.70 0.99 -6.97
C ALA A 86 -8.35 0.42 -6.49
N ILE A 87 -7.76 0.98 -5.42
CA ILE A 87 -6.57 0.39 -4.78
C ILE A 87 -6.89 -1.03 -4.27
N GLY A 88 -8.04 -1.23 -3.65
CA GLY A 88 -8.49 -2.56 -3.23
C GLY A 88 -8.61 -3.54 -4.39
N VAL A 89 -9.19 -3.10 -5.52
CA VAL A 89 -9.31 -3.91 -6.74
C VAL A 89 -7.92 -4.25 -7.30
N THR A 90 -7.04 -3.27 -7.47
CA THR A 90 -5.67 -3.51 -8.00
C THR A 90 -4.88 -4.44 -7.09
N THR A 91 -4.99 -4.27 -5.76
CA THR A 91 -4.37 -5.16 -4.77
C THR A 91 -4.87 -6.60 -4.89
N ALA A 92 -6.19 -6.80 -5.07
CA ALA A 92 -6.77 -8.12 -5.28
C ALA A 92 -6.30 -8.76 -6.59
N LEU A 93 -6.19 -7.97 -7.66
CA LEU A 93 -5.75 -8.44 -8.98
C LEU A 93 -4.28 -8.86 -8.99
N LEU A 94 -3.40 -8.20 -8.22
CA LEU A 94 -1.97 -8.55 -8.13
C LEU A 94 -1.72 -10.02 -7.76
N ARG A 95 -2.66 -10.68 -7.08
CA ARG A 95 -2.57 -12.11 -6.72
C ARG A 95 -2.61 -13.03 -7.94
N PHE A 96 -3.27 -12.61 -9.01
CA PHE A 96 -3.41 -13.38 -10.26
C PHE A 96 -2.29 -13.07 -11.26
N PHE A 97 -1.54 -12.00 -11.03
CA PHE A 97 -0.45 -11.57 -11.89
C PHE A 97 0.85 -11.50 -11.07
N PRO A 98 1.56 -12.63 -10.86
CA PRO A 98 2.83 -12.63 -10.15
C PRO A 98 3.88 -11.79 -10.86
N THR A 99 4.81 -11.20 -10.10
CA THR A 99 5.94 -10.45 -10.63
C THR A 99 6.96 -11.38 -11.30
N ASP A 100 7.70 -10.86 -12.28
CA ASP A 100 8.89 -11.52 -12.80
C ASP A 100 10.06 -11.30 -11.84
N LEU A 101 10.73 -12.39 -11.43
CA LEU A 101 11.90 -12.28 -10.56
C LEU A 101 13.10 -11.66 -11.28
N PRO A 102 14.00 -10.98 -10.56
CA PRO A 102 15.22 -10.43 -11.14
C PRO A 102 16.01 -11.49 -11.92
N GLY A 103 16.46 -11.14 -13.15
CA GLY A 103 17.22 -12.05 -14.02
C GLY A 103 16.37 -13.05 -14.83
N THR A 104 15.06 -13.10 -14.64
CA THR A 104 14.17 -13.91 -15.48
C THR A 104 13.68 -13.15 -16.71
N ARG A 105 13.18 -13.88 -17.71
CA ARG A 105 12.57 -13.29 -18.91
C ARG A 105 11.30 -12.53 -18.51
N ARG A 106 11.14 -11.33 -19.06
CA ARG A 106 9.89 -10.56 -18.89
C ARG A 106 8.71 -11.28 -19.51
N THR A 107 7.61 -11.39 -18.76
CA THR A 107 6.36 -12.01 -19.18
C THR A 107 5.24 -10.98 -19.31
N ALA A 108 4.18 -11.32 -20.06
CA ALA A 108 2.98 -10.49 -20.10
C ALA A 108 2.34 -10.35 -18.71
N THR A 109 2.37 -11.41 -17.92
CA THR A 109 1.88 -11.44 -16.53
C THR A 109 2.65 -10.45 -15.65
N GLY A 110 3.99 -10.45 -15.71
CA GLY A 110 4.83 -9.51 -14.98
C GLY A 110 4.61 -8.06 -15.42
N LEU A 111 4.37 -7.83 -16.72
CA LEU A 111 4.05 -6.49 -17.22
C LEU A 111 2.72 -5.97 -16.65
N VAL A 112 1.68 -6.82 -16.60
CA VAL A 112 0.40 -6.48 -15.95
C VAL A 112 0.61 -6.21 -14.45
N HIS A 113 1.44 -7.03 -13.76
CA HIS A 113 1.81 -6.78 -12.37
C HIS A 113 2.37 -5.37 -12.17
N TYR A 114 3.34 -4.96 -12.99
CA TYR A 114 3.92 -3.61 -12.89
C TYR A 114 2.90 -2.52 -13.14
N ALA A 115 2.02 -2.66 -14.13
CA ALA A 115 0.97 -1.68 -14.40
C ALA A 115 0.01 -1.54 -13.21
N LEU A 116 -0.42 -2.66 -12.61
CA LEU A 116 -1.27 -2.66 -11.41
C LEU A 116 -0.57 -2.03 -10.21
N ALA A 117 0.71 -2.35 -9.97
CA ALA A 117 1.49 -1.81 -8.87
C ALA A 117 1.70 -0.29 -9.02
N ILE A 118 2.03 0.20 -10.22
CA ILE A 118 2.19 1.64 -10.49
C ILE A 118 0.85 2.36 -10.26
N THR A 119 -0.25 1.83 -10.76
CA THR A 119 -1.59 2.39 -10.56
C THR A 119 -1.93 2.44 -9.06
N GLN A 120 -1.69 1.35 -8.34
CA GLN A 120 -1.91 1.28 -6.90
C GLN A 120 -1.08 2.34 -6.14
N PHE A 121 0.20 2.47 -6.45
CA PHE A 121 1.09 3.43 -5.77
C PHE A 121 0.67 4.87 -6.06
N ALA A 122 0.35 5.19 -7.30
CA ALA A 122 -0.12 6.51 -7.70
C ALA A 122 -1.42 6.89 -6.98
N LEU A 123 -2.42 6.00 -6.97
CA LEU A 123 -3.69 6.23 -6.28
C LEU A 123 -3.49 6.35 -4.76
N THR A 124 -2.68 5.47 -4.17
CA THR A 124 -2.37 5.51 -2.73
C THR A 124 -1.82 6.88 -2.33
N TYR A 125 -0.83 7.39 -3.07
CA TYR A 125 -0.25 8.69 -2.78
C TYR A 125 -1.21 9.85 -3.05
N SER A 126 -2.01 9.79 -4.12
CA SER A 126 -2.96 10.84 -4.50
C SER A 126 -4.03 11.11 -3.43
N VAL A 127 -4.52 10.06 -2.75
CA VAL A 127 -5.53 10.21 -1.68
C VAL A 127 -4.94 10.79 -0.41
N MET A 128 -3.65 10.53 -0.11
CA MET A 128 -3.02 10.96 1.14
C MET A 128 -3.09 12.49 1.34
N GLY A 129 -2.80 13.26 0.30
CA GLY A 129 -2.86 14.72 0.36
C GLY A 129 -4.25 15.26 0.73
N ASN A 130 -5.31 14.60 0.24
CA ASN A 130 -6.69 14.98 0.56
C ASN A 130 -7.03 14.65 2.02
N LEU A 131 -6.57 13.51 2.52
CA LEU A 131 -6.77 13.09 3.91
C LEU A 131 -5.97 13.95 4.90
N VAL A 132 -4.76 14.42 4.53
CA VAL A 132 -4.01 15.39 5.34
C VAL A 132 -4.80 16.69 5.49
N ARG A 133 -5.45 17.16 4.41
CA ARG A 133 -6.29 18.37 4.49
C ARG A 133 -7.56 18.16 5.31
N LEU A 134 -8.12 16.96 5.31
CA LEU A 134 -9.33 16.63 6.06
C LEU A 134 -9.08 16.52 7.56
N LEU A 135 -8.05 15.76 7.95
CA LEU A 135 -7.81 15.37 9.35
C LEU A 135 -6.74 16.20 10.05
N GLY A 136 -5.83 16.81 9.29
CA GLY A 136 -4.69 17.54 9.84
C GLY A 136 -3.69 16.66 10.60
N GLY A 137 -2.74 17.30 11.25
CA GLY A 137 -1.77 16.65 12.15
C GLY A 137 -0.38 16.49 11.54
N ALA A 138 0.64 16.67 12.39
CA ALA A 138 2.04 16.58 11.99
C ALA A 138 2.41 15.13 11.60
N GLU A 139 1.84 14.14 12.27
CA GLU A 139 2.11 12.72 12.03
C GLU A 139 1.70 12.31 10.63
N LEU A 140 0.49 12.69 10.17
CA LEU A 140 0.03 12.43 8.82
C LEU A 140 0.92 13.13 7.78
N THR A 141 1.34 14.36 8.06
CA THR A 141 2.25 15.11 7.17
C THR A 141 3.60 14.41 7.05
N VAL A 142 4.20 13.97 8.15
CA VAL A 142 5.47 13.24 8.17
C VAL A 142 5.37 11.93 7.39
N LEU A 143 4.30 11.15 7.61
CA LEU A 143 4.09 9.89 6.90
C LEU A 143 3.82 10.10 5.40
N HIS A 144 3.12 11.18 5.04
CA HIS A 144 2.92 11.58 3.64
C HIS A 144 4.27 11.91 2.96
N ILE A 145 5.13 12.69 3.63
CA ILE A 145 6.47 13.01 3.12
C ILE A 145 7.33 11.73 3.01
N ALA A 146 7.32 10.86 4.01
CA ALA A 146 8.04 9.59 3.97
C ALA A 146 7.58 8.71 2.79
N THR A 147 6.27 8.67 2.54
CA THR A 147 5.71 7.95 1.38
C THR A 147 6.17 8.58 0.06
N LEU A 148 6.24 9.91 -0.03
CA LEU A 148 6.80 10.60 -1.20
C LEU A 148 8.25 10.23 -1.44
N VAL A 149 9.07 10.15 -0.39
CA VAL A 149 10.47 9.73 -0.49
C VAL A 149 10.58 8.32 -1.07
N GLY A 150 9.76 7.38 -0.56
CA GLY A 150 9.70 6.02 -1.10
C GLY A 150 9.30 6.00 -2.57
N LEU A 151 8.23 6.74 -2.93
CA LEU A 151 7.73 6.83 -4.31
C LEU A 151 8.76 7.47 -5.25
N ALA A 152 9.39 8.57 -4.84
CA ALA A 152 10.44 9.22 -5.62
C ALA A 152 11.64 8.30 -5.84
N GLY A 153 12.05 7.54 -4.81
CA GLY A 153 13.11 6.55 -4.92
C GLY A 153 12.77 5.44 -5.91
N LEU A 154 11.54 4.96 -5.93
CA LEU A 154 11.05 3.98 -6.93
C LEU A 154 11.07 4.56 -8.34
N CYS A 155 10.61 5.81 -8.52
CA CYS A 155 10.64 6.48 -9.83
C CYS A 155 12.07 6.69 -10.32
N LEU A 156 12.98 7.13 -9.45
CA LEU A 156 14.40 7.31 -9.80
C LEU A 156 15.07 5.99 -10.19
N TRP A 157 14.66 4.88 -9.56
CA TRP A 157 15.18 3.56 -9.90
C TRP A 157 14.76 3.11 -11.31
N LEU A 158 13.72 3.68 -11.93
CA LEU A 158 13.38 3.40 -13.33
C LEU A 158 14.44 3.88 -14.32
N VAL A 159 15.37 4.74 -13.89
CA VAL A 159 16.50 5.21 -14.71
C VAL A 159 17.57 4.10 -14.79
N PRO A 160 17.88 3.53 -15.97
CA PRO A 160 18.77 2.37 -16.09
C PRO A 160 20.17 2.57 -15.52
N ALA A 161 20.70 3.82 -15.58
CA ALA A 161 22.00 4.15 -15.01
C ALA A 161 22.04 4.04 -13.47
N LEU A 162 20.89 4.32 -12.80
CA LEU A 162 20.77 4.23 -11.35
C LEU A 162 20.54 2.79 -10.87
N GLN A 163 19.84 1.96 -11.64
CA GLN A 163 19.62 0.56 -11.31
C GLN A 163 20.91 -0.20 -11.03
N ARG A 164 21.96 0.08 -11.83
CA ARG A 164 23.27 -0.58 -11.70
C ARG A 164 24.09 -0.06 -10.52
N ARG A 165 23.92 1.22 -10.15
CA ARG A 165 24.71 1.88 -9.11
C ARG A 165 24.08 1.80 -7.72
N LEU A 166 22.75 1.79 -7.65
CA LEU A 166 21.98 1.87 -6.40
C LEU A 166 20.94 0.75 -6.35
N PRO A 167 21.31 -0.46 -5.90
CA PRO A 167 20.39 -1.59 -5.79
C PRO A 167 19.49 -1.42 -4.55
N VAL A 168 18.70 -0.32 -4.50
CA VAL A 168 17.87 0.07 -3.34
C VAL A 168 16.38 -0.05 -3.59
N PHE A 169 15.96 -0.73 -4.67
CA PHE A 169 14.55 -0.85 -5.05
C PHE A 169 13.70 -1.39 -3.90
N GLY A 170 14.14 -2.51 -3.31
CA GLY A 170 13.41 -3.13 -2.19
C GLY A 170 13.30 -2.23 -0.96
N LEU A 171 14.33 -1.41 -0.69
CA LEU A 171 14.28 -0.44 0.41
C LEU A 171 13.24 0.66 0.13
N MET A 172 13.25 1.25 -1.07
CA MET A 172 12.32 2.32 -1.44
C MET A 172 10.87 1.81 -1.47
N GLU A 173 10.65 0.59 -1.97
CA GLU A 173 9.34 -0.04 -1.93
C GLU A 173 8.86 -0.24 -0.48
N ARG A 174 9.72 -0.67 0.43
CA ARG A 174 9.37 -0.83 1.86
C ARG A 174 9.09 0.51 2.52
N VAL A 175 9.90 1.53 2.26
CA VAL A 175 9.63 2.88 2.75
C VAL A 175 8.24 3.32 2.30
N PHE A 176 7.90 3.18 1.02
CA PHE A 176 6.57 3.50 0.50
C PHE A 176 5.47 2.68 1.17
N LEU A 177 5.61 1.34 1.21
CA LEU A 177 4.56 0.43 1.69
C LEU A 177 4.32 0.56 3.20
N ILE A 178 5.38 0.78 3.99
CA ILE A 178 5.26 0.89 5.46
C ILE A 178 4.74 2.27 5.82
N SER A 179 5.29 3.35 5.27
CA SER A 179 4.84 4.71 5.59
C SER A 179 3.39 4.94 5.16
N SER A 180 2.99 4.46 3.97
CA SER A 180 1.58 4.53 3.55
C SER A 180 0.67 3.68 4.43
N ALA A 181 1.08 2.47 4.83
CA ALA A 181 0.29 1.65 5.74
C ALA A 181 0.10 2.30 7.11
N LEU A 182 1.16 2.89 7.68
CA LEU A 182 1.08 3.64 8.94
C LEU A 182 0.21 4.89 8.80
N PHE A 183 0.30 5.60 7.66
CA PHE A 183 -0.57 6.73 7.37
C PHE A 183 -2.05 6.33 7.39
N TYR A 184 -2.42 5.29 6.65
CA TYR A 184 -3.81 4.84 6.59
C TYR A 184 -4.28 4.17 7.90
N LEU A 185 -3.36 3.62 8.69
CA LEU A 185 -3.66 3.16 10.05
C LEU A 185 -4.03 4.34 10.95
N ASP A 186 -3.25 5.42 10.93
CA ASP A 186 -3.52 6.63 11.70
C ASP A 186 -4.86 7.28 11.27
N VAL A 187 -5.10 7.39 9.95
CA VAL A 187 -6.41 7.82 9.41
C VAL A 187 -7.54 6.95 9.96
N ALA A 188 -7.39 5.64 9.93
CA ALA A 188 -8.45 4.71 10.38
C ALA A 188 -8.72 4.85 11.88
N VAL A 189 -7.67 4.95 12.70
CA VAL A 189 -7.80 5.10 14.17
C VAL A 189 -8.45 6.44 14.52
N ARG A 190 -7.99 7.55 13.95
CA ARG A 190 -8.58 8.89 14.19
C ARG A 190 -10.02 8.96 13.74
N SER A 191 -10.33 8.43 12.54
CA SER A 191 -11.69 8.44 12.01
C SER A 191 -12.63 7.55 12.83
N ALA A 192 -12.17 6.38 13.30
CA ALA A 192 -12.94 5.54 14.19
C ALA A 192 -13.28 6.25 15.50
N ALA A 193 -12.30 6.93 16.11
CA ALA A 193 -12.50 7.67 17.36
C ALA A 193 -13.41 8.90 17.18
N HIS A 194 -13.30 9.60 16.06
CA HIS A 194 -14.10 10.81 15.78
C HIS A 194 -15.58 10.49 15.49
N LEU A 195 -15.86 9.32 14.91
CA LEU A 195 -17.18 8.91 14.43
C LEU A 195 -17.89 7.90 15.36
N ALA A 196 -17.27 7.56 16.50
CA ALA A 196 -17.85 6.69 17.52
C ALA A 196 -18.97 7.38 18.28
#